data_62e2696122f4597cfb1f55115abc69b3
#
_entry.id   62e2696122f4597cfb1f55115abc69b3
#
_cell.length_a   1.000
_cell.length_b   1.000
_cell.length_c   1.000
_cell.angle_alpha   90.00
_cell.angle_beta   90.00
_cell.angle_gamma   90.00
#
_symmetry.space_group_name_H-M   'P 1'
#
loop_
_entity.id
_entity.type
_entity.pdbx_description
1 polymer ?
#
loop_
_entity_poly.entity_id
_entity_poly.type
_entity_poly.pdbx_seq_one_letter_code
_entity_poly.pdbx_strand_id
1 'polypeptide(L)'
;MSRKQAKLQPRREFLKLAAFTGAAALAGKTAPAVAEPPGPAPAADAPASDNKMEFLRVSGRQIVDAKGNRVRLRGTCPGGWMNMEDFINGHPGAEHTLRAQMAEVLGPARAHFFFERLLDYFFNEDDVIFLRKTGASVVRIPLNYRHFEDDEAPFKYKESGFSRLDQVLRHCENHGLYVILDLHSAQGWQNVHWHSDNASRISLLWTVSSYQDRYVALWREFARRYANRAVIAGYDVLNEPCSNNEIGDYPFNIYSNYRPSWDRINSLFRRVVSEIRKVDSRHIIFLEGDNYAKQFMGFEKPFDDNLAYSSHNYTVPGFGPGQYPGTVHPRSATGSGSEEWDLAKQERFFLDAEGTKFTQQNNVPLWVGEFGSVYNGPPDENPDRLRALDDQIGIFERNGAHWTTWNYKDIGVMGMLTLNPASPYMERIGDLLRKKRALGTDDWMKWLPPTPVKDATAQLAGQILQVVGDSQIDPGLNARCVSQALLCFYTGTLMQPLYAGLFKGLSETEMDHILSSFSAKQCVPNHGLVNVLSKYMAKPA
;
A
#
# COMPACT_ATOMS: atom_id res chain seq x y z
N MET A 1 -68.97 -14.13 0.61
CA MET A 1 -67.92 -14.00 -0.43
C MET A 1 -66.55 -14.08 0.23
N SER A 2 -65.83 -15.15 -0.08
CA SER A 2 -64.69 -15.71 0.63
C SER A 2 -63.40 -14.86 0.44
N ARG A 3 -62.76 -14.46 1.56
CA ARG A 3 -61.38 -13.93 1.57
C ARG A 3 -60.41 -15.13 1.67
N LYS A 4 -59.64 -15.37 0.61
CA LYS A 4 -58.54 -16.32 0.67
C LYS A 4 -57.37 -15.69 1.44
N GLN A 5 -57.02 -16.29 2.55
CA GLN A 5 -55.78 -16.03 3.31
C GLN A 5 -54.61 -16.64 2.54
N ALA A 6 -53.62 -15.82 2.19
CA ALA A 6 -52.32 -16.26 1.71
C ALA A 6 -51.49 -16.72 2.93
N LYS A 7 -51.10 -17.98 2.96
CA LYS A 7 -50.20 -18.54 3.97
C LYS A 7 -48.76 -18.04 3.70
N LEU A 8 -48.17 -17.34 4.67
CA LEU A 8 -46.76 -17.04 4.77
C LEU A 8 -45.99 -18.34 4.99
N GLN A 9 -45.09 -18.67 4.06
CA GLN A 9 -44.11 -19.74 4.25
C GLN A 9 -42.95 -19.28 5.13
N PRO A 10 -42.32 -20.16 5.93
CA PRO A 10 -41.39 -19.74 6.96
C PRO A 10 -39.99 -19.43 6.44
N ARG A 11 -39.37 -18.44 7.10
CA ARG A 11 -38.05 -17.84 6.93
C ARG A 11 -36.82 -18.79 6.91
N ARG A 12 -36.96 -20.07 6.70
CA ARG A 12 -35.87 -21.07 6.81
C ARG A 12 -35.10 -21.32 5.50
N GLU A 13 -35.57 -20.84 4.34
CA GLU A 13 -34.87 -21.08 3.07
C GLU A 13 -33.91 -19.98 2.62
N PHE A 14 -34.00 -18.79 3.22
CA PHE A 14 -33.11 -17.68 2.86
C PHE A 14 -31.68 -17.80 3.42
N LEU A 15 -31.46 -18.69 4.39
CA LEU A 15 -30.13 -18.95 4.97
C LEU A 15 -29.33 -20.05 4.27
N LYS A 16 -29.90 -20.69 3.25
CA LYS A 16 -29.20 -21.75 2.48
C LYS A 16 -28.47 -21.25 1.24
N LEU A 17 -28.65 -19.97 0.85
CA LEU A 17 -28.01 -19.43 -0.36
C LEU A 17 -26.69 -18.67 -0.09
N ALA A 18 -26.34 -18.45 1.17
CA ALA A 18 -25.10 -17.77 1.57
C ALA A 18 -23.96 -18.73 1.96
N ALA A 19 -24.15 -20.04 1.84
CA ALA A 19 -23.17 -21.07 2.22
C ALA A 19 -22.61 -21.88 1.04
N PHE A 20 -22.65 -21.33 -0.18
CA PHE A 20 -22.14 -22.01 -1.38
C PHE A 20 -21.05 -21.23 -2.09
N THR A 21 -20.00 -20.84 -1.35
CA THR A 21 -18.70 -20.52 -1.95
C THR A 21 -17.62 -21.08 -1.03
N GLY A 22 -17.47 -22.40 -1.06
CA GLY A 22 -16.38 -23.03 -0.32
C GLY A 22 -16.60 -24.52 -0.21
N ALA A 23 -16.03 -25.27 -1.12
CA ALA A 23 -15.86 -26.71 -1.15
C ALA A 23 -16.63 -27.42 -2.30
N ALA A 24 -16.15 -27.26 -3.51
CA ALA A 24 -16.24 -28.31 -4.50
C ALA A 24 -15.00 -29.20 -4.35
N ALA A 25 -15.10 -30.23 -3.54
CA ALA A 25 -14.14 -31.33 -3.58
C ALA A 25 -14.30 -32.06 -4.91
N LEU A 26 -13.45 -31.79 -5.88
CA LEU A 26 -13.24 -32.62 -7.05
C LEU A 26 -12.23 -33.69 -6.68
N ALA A 27 -12.73 -34.86 -6.36
CA ALA A 27 -11.94 -36.08 -6.33
C ALA A 27 -11.52 -36.44 -7.77
N GLY A 28 -10.22 -36.59 -7.96
CA GLY A 28 -9.73 -37.54 -8.92
C GLY A 28 -8.99 -37.02 -10.13
N LYS A 29 -7.77 -37.33 -10.11
CA LYS A 29 -6.75 -37.69 -11.08
C LYS A 29 -5.54 -36.78 -10.99
N THR A 30 -4.52 -37.31 -10.31
CA THR A 30 -3.16 -36.80 -10.35
C THR A 30 -2.67 -36.76 -11.80
N ALA A 31 -2.51 -35.56 -12.32
CA ALA A 31 -1.69 -35.33 -13.50
C ALA A 31 -0.22 -35.48 -13.11
N PRO A 32 0.66 -36.03 -13.96
CA PRO A 32 2.07 -36.15 -13.66
C PRO A 32 2.69 -34.76 -13.48
N ALA A 33 3.49 -34.61 -12.44
CA ALA A 33 4.26 -33.39 -12.18
C ALA A 33 5.12 -33.07 -13.41
N VAL A 34 4.87 -31.92 -14.02
CA VAL A 34 5.78 -31.36 -15.02
C VAL A 34 6.99 -30.86 -14.22
N ALA A 35 8.16 -31.42 -14.50
CA ALA A 35 9.42 -30.98 -13.90
C ALA A 35 9.63 -29.49 -14.26
N GLU A 36 9.88 -28.66 -13.26
CA GLU A 36 10.32 -27.29 -13.47
C GLU A 36 11.60 -27.26 -14.30
N PRO A 37 11.72 -26.34 -15.28
CA PRO A 37 12.97 -26.14 -15.97
C PRO A 37 14.04 -25.66 -14.97
N PRO A 38 15.32 -26.07 -15.11
CA PRO A 38 16.37 -25.62 -14.22
C PRO A 38 16.48 -24.11 -14.28
N GLY A 39 16.44 -23.47 -13.10
CA GLY A 39 16.62 -22.03 -12.95
C GLY A 39 17.95 -21.57 -13.58
N PRO A 40 18.04 -20.31 -14.03
CA PRO A 40 19.28 -19.79 -14.61
C PRO A 40 20.44 -19.93 -13.63
N ALA A 41 21.59 -20.39 -14.14
CA ALA A 41 22.81 -20.52 -13.39
C ALA A 41 23.18 -19.18 -12.71
N PRO A 42 23.75 -19.18 -11.51
CA PRO A 42 24.16 -17.94 -10.84
C PRO A 42 25.11 -17.17 -11.76
N ALA A 43 24.75 -15.92 -12.06
CA ALA A 43 25.61 -15.02 -12.81
C ALA A 43 26.90 -14.78 -12.02
N ALA A 44 28.04 -14.86 -12.70
CA ALA A 44 29.35 -14.63 -12.13
C ALA A 44 29.41 -13.22 -11.49
N ASP A 45 30.00 -13.16 -10.29
CA ASP A 45 30.17 -11.96 -9.49
C ASP A 45 30.82 -10.81 -10.30
N ALA A 46 30.09 -9.72 -10.46
CA ALA A 46 30.69 -8.46 -10.84
C ALA A 46 31.52 -7.92 -9.66
N PRO A 47 32.64 -7.21 -9.90
CA PRO A 47 33.50 -6.74 -8.83
C PRO A 47 32.72 -5.85 -7.85
N ALA A 48 32.73 -6.24 -6.58
CA ALA A 48 32.12 -5.48 -5.50
C ALA A 48 32.71 -4.06 -5.45
N SER A 49 31.88 -3.03 -5.45
CA SER A 49 32.31 -1.69 -5.13
C SER A 49 32.84 -1.65 -3.70
N ASP A 50 33.92 -0.91 -3.43
CA ASP A 50 34.54 -0.74 -2.08
C ASP A 50 33.59 -0.07 -1.05
N ASN A 51 32.35 0.20 -1.41
CA ASN A 51 31.36 0.88 -0.57
C ASN A 51 30.56 -0.16 0.24
N LYS A 52 31.18 -0.76 1.24
CA LYS A 52 30.54 -1.72 2.13
C LYS A 52 29.48 -1.02 2.97
N MET A 53 28.19 -1.30 2.71
CA MET A 53 27.09 -0.79 3.51
C MET A 53 27.22 -1.26 4.98
N GLU A 54 26.86 -0.38 5.92
CA GLU A 54 26.94 -0.66 7.36
C GLU A 54 25.55 -0.88 7.94
N PHE A 55 25.46 -1.71 9.00
CA PHE A 55 24.22 -1.84 9.76
C PHE A 55 23.87 -0.54 10.44
N LEU A 56 22.62 -0.15 10.34
CA LEU A 56 22.09 1.02 11.01
C LEU A 56 21.50 0.65 12.36
N ARG A 57 21.52 1.61 13.30
CA ARG A 57 20.92 1.42 14.63
C ARG A 57 20.26 2.70 15.13
N VAL A 58 19.35 2.53 16.06
CA VAL A 58 18.71 3.64 16.77
C VAL A 58 19.65 4.23 17.82
N SER A 59 19.66 5.55 17.95
CA SER A 59 20.35 6.29 18.99
C SER A 59 19.52 7.51 19.40
N GLY A 60 18.70 7.37 20.43
CA GLY A 60 17.69 8.35 20.77
C GLY A 60 16.75 8.60 19.58
N ARG A 61 16.53 9.85 19.23
CA ARG A 61 15.68 10.21 18.08
C ARG A 61 16.37 10.10 16.71
N GLN A 62 17.55 9.51 16.64
CA GLN A 62 18.35 9.42 15.44
C GLN A 62 18.56 7.98 15.00
N ILE A 63 18.77 7.79 13.71
CA ILE A 63 19.36 6.59 13.14
C ILE A 63 20.82 6.90 12.84
N VAL A 64 21.73 6.00 13.23
CA VAL A 64 23.16 6.17 13.08
C VAL A 64 23.81 4.92 12.46
N ASP A 65 24.97 5.12 11.83
CA ASP A 65 25.84 4.03 11.34
C ASP A 65 26.61 3.35 12.49
N ALA A 66 27.44 2.37 12.15
CA ALA A 66 28.27 1.65 13.11
C ALA A 66 29.27 2.57 13.85
N LYS A 67 29.69 3.69 13.25
CA LYS A 67 30.61 4.69 13.82
C LYS A 67 29.90 5.74 14.68
N GLY A 68 28.56 5.73 14.71
CA GLY A 68 27.75 6.72 15.40
C GLY A 68 27.46 7.99 14.60
N ASN A 69 27.82 8.03 13.31
CA ASN A 69 27.45 9.15 12.46
C ASN A 69 25.96 9.08 12.14
N ARG A 70 25.33 10.25 12.12
CA ARG A 70 23.91 10.36 11.80
C ARG A 70 23.65 9.96 10.34
N VAL A 71 22.63 9.14 10.14
CA VAL A 71 22.13 8.77 8.82
C VAL A 71 20.73 9.32 8.65
N ARG A 72 20.49 9.99 7.54
CA ARG A 72 19.15 10.44 7.13
C ARG A 72 18.64 9.53 6.04
N LEU A 73 17.55 8.83 6.32
CA LEU A 73 16.86 7.99 5.35
C LEU A 73 15.80 8.83 4.64
N ARG A 74 15.99 9.07 3.34
CA ARG A 74 15.13 9.87 2.47
C ARG A 74 14.93 9.12 1.17
N GLY A 75 13.69 8.90 0.77
CA GLY A 75 13.44 8.10 -0.42
C GLY A 75 11.98 8.02 -0.85
N THR A 76 11.63 6.91 -1.45
CA THR A 76 10.30 6.63 -1.99
C THR A 76 9.94 5.15 -1.88
N CYS A 77 8.69 4.81 -2.25
CA CYS A 77 8.16 3.45 -2.21
C CYS A 77 7.82 2.98 -3.63
N PRO A 78 8.31 1.83 -4.12
CA PRO A 78 7.84 1.22 -5.36
C PRO A 78 6.50 0.47 -5.11
N GLY A 79 5.47 1.20 -4.67
CA GLY A 79 4.11 0.70 -4.64
C GLY A 79 3.68 0.23 -6.03
N GLY A 80 2.90 -0.84 -6.11
CA GLY A 80 2.51 -1.45 -7.38
C GLY A 80 3.46 -2.55 -7.88
N TRP A 81 4.59 -2.80 -7.20
CA TRP A 81 5.54 -3.86 -7.54
C TRP A 81 5.16 -5.20 -6.90
N MET A 82 5.63 -5.51 -5.70
CA MET A 82 5.28 -6.75 -4.97
C MET A 82 4.05 -6.57 -4.06
N ASN A 83 3.34 -5.50 -4.20
CA ASN A 83 2.00 -5.24 -3.69
C ASN A 83 1.31 -4.29 -4.68
N MET A 84 0.31 -4.79 -5.40
CA MET A 84 -0.34 -4.02 -6.45
C MET A 84 -1.47 -3.17 -5.87
N GLU A 85 -1.59 -1.95 -6.40
CA GLU A 85 -2.71 -1.06 -6.12
C GLU A 85 -3.39 -0.58 -7.39
N ASP A 86 -4.70 -0.48 -7.35
CA ASP A 86 -5.56 -0.24 -8.51
C ASP A 86 -5.28 1.07 -9.24
N PHE A 87 -4.88 2.12 -8.52
CA PHE A 87 -4.53 3.41 -9.12
C PHE A 87 -3.08 3.48 -9.61
N ILE A 88 -2.19 2.66 -9.06
CA ILE A 88 -0.77 2.62 -9.43
C ILE A 88 -0.60 1.89 -10.76
N ASN A 89 -1.18 0.70 -10.86
CA ASN A 89 -1.07 -0.16 -12.03
C ASN A 89 -2.22 0.02 -13.03
N GLY A 90 -3.28 0.72 -12.67
CA GLY A 90 -4.46 0.99 -13.50
C GLY A 90 -5.49 -0.16 -13.55
N HIS A 91 -5.22 -1.28 -12.90
CA HIS A 91 -6.18 -2.38 -12.79
C HIS A 91 -7.36 -2.00 -11.85
N PRO A 92 -8.48 -2.72 -11.86
CA PRO A 92 -9.57 -2.52 -10.91
C PRO A 92 -9.52 -3.54 -9.76
N GLY A 93 -9.91 -3.11 -8.55
CA GLY A 93 -10.11 -3.98 -7.39
C GLY A 93 -8.83 -4.52 -6.76
N ALA A 94 -8.95 -5.49 -5.83
CA ALA A 94 -7.84 -6.08 -5.09
C ALA A 94 -6.97 -7.02 -5.94
N GLU A 95 -5.69 -7.14 -5.59
CA GLU A 95 -4.69 -7.88 -6.35
C GLU A 95 -5.02 -9.38 -6.46
N HIS A 96 -5.33 -10.07 -5.35
CA HIS A 96 -5.55 -11.52 -5.38
C HIS A 96 -6.77 -11.91 -6.21
N THR A 97 -7.84 -11.12 -6.17
CA THR A 97 -9.03 -11.36 -7.01
C THR A 97 -8.73 -11.07 -8.48
N LEU A 98 -7.92 -10.05 -8.77
CA LEU A 98 -7.43 -9.78 -10.11
C LEU A 98 -6.60 -10.95 -10.66
N ARG A 99 -5.66 -11.47 -9.85
CA ARG A 99 -4.82 -12.62 -10.26
C ARG A 99 -5.66 -13.85 -10.57
N ALA A 100 -6.66 -14.14 -9.75
CA ALA A 100 -7.61 -15.22 -10.01
C ALA A 100 -8.40 -14.99 -11.32
N GLN A 101 -8.89 -13.78 -11.55
CA GLN A 101 -9.63 -13.45 -12.78
C GLN A 101 -8.73 -13.49 -14.01
N MET A 102 -7.47 -13.08 -13.92
CA MET A 102 -6.50 -13.21 -15.01
C MET A 102 -6.24 -14.69 -15.34
N ALA A 103 -6.09 -15.53 -14.33
CA ALA A 103 -5.90 -16.97 -14.51
C ALA A 103 -7.12 -17.64 -15.17
N GLU A 104 -8.33 -17.22 -14.80
CA GLU A 104 -9.58 -17.69 -15.42
C GLU A 104 -9.69 -17.31 -16.90
N VAL A 105 -9.35 -16.07 -17.26
CA VAL A 105 -9.53 -15.53 -18.62
C VAL A 105 -8.40 -15.93 -19.57
N LEU A 106 -7.15 -15.92 -19.09
CA LEU A 106 -5.94 -16.17 -19.91
C LEU A 106 -5.44 -17.62 -19.81
N GLY A 107 -5.87 -18.35 -18.78
CA GLY A 107 -5.26 -19.59 -18.35
C GLY A 107 -4.07 -19.35 -17.39
N PRO A 108 -3.79 -20.29 -16.46
CA PRO A 108 -2.78 -20.11 -15.40
C PRO A 108 -1.39 -19.74 -15.92
N ALA A 109 -0.89 -20.40 -16.96
CA ALA A 109 0.45 -20.16 -17.49
C ALA A 109 0.63 -18.75 -18.05
N ARG A 110 -0.35 -18.23 -18.82
CA ARG A 110 -0.29 -16.88 -19.39
C ARG A 110 -0.50 -15.80 -18.32
N ALA A 111 -1.37 -16.05 -17.34
CA ALA A 111 -1.51 -15.14 -16.21
C ALA A 111 -0.21 -15.07 -15.40
N HIS A 112 0.45 -16.20 -15.16
CA HIS A 112 1.77 -16.23 -14.52
C HIS A 112 2.79 -15.43 -15.34
N PHE A 113 2.92 -15.67 -16.63
CA PHE A 113 3.81 -14.90 -17.52
C PHE A 113 3.54 -13.39 -17.41
N PHE A 114 2.27 -12.96 -17.47
CA PHE A 114 1.91 -11.55 -17.35
C PHE A 114 2.45 -10.92 -16.06
N PHE A 115 2.22 -11.54 -14.90
CA PHE A 115 2.65 -10.98 -13.62
C PHE A 115 4.16 -11.05 -13.44
N GLU A 116 4.84 -12.07 -13.91
CA GLU A 116 6.30 -12.14 -13.88
C GLU A 116 6.93 -11.02 -14.71
N ARG A 117 6.43 -10.78 -15.94
CA ARG A 117 6.93 -9.69 -16.80
C ARG A 117 6.61 -8.31 -16.20
N LEU A 118 5.43 -8.14 -15.59
CA LEU A 118 5.11 -6.89 -14.88
C LEU A 118 6.13 -6.61 -13.78
N LEU A 119 6.43 -7.60 -12.94
CA LEU A 119 7.40 -7.47 -11.86
C LEU A 119 8.82 -7.19 -12.39
N ASP A 120 9.23 -7.83 -13.50
CA ASP A 120 10.55 -7.63 -14.12
C ASP A 120 10.75 -6.19 -14.60
N TYR A 121 9.70 -5.58 -15.15
CA TYR A 121 9.77 -4.22 -15.69
C TYR A 121 9.48 -3.14 -14.68
N PHE A 122 8.68 -3.42 -13.64
CA PHE A 122 8.21 -2.39 -12.74
C PHE A 122 9.31 -1.84 -11.83
N PHE A 123 10.16 -2.71 -11.27
CA PHE A 123 11.24 -2.27 -10.39
C PHE A 123 12.49 -3.16 -10.54
N ASN A 124 13.54 -2.62 -11.10
CA ASN A 124 14.79 -3.31 -11.41
C ASN A 124 16.01 -2.40 -11.22
N GLU A 125 17.18 -2.78 -11.73
CA GLU A 125 18.42 -2.02 -11.56
C GLU A 125 18.37 -0.61 -12.15
N ASP A 126 17.72 -0.41 -13.31
CA ASP A 126 17.56 0.92 -13.90
C ASP A 126 16.79 1.87 -12.96
N ASP A 127 15.80 1.34 -12.24
CA ASP A 127 15.03 2.10 -11.26
C ASP A 127 15.89 2.47 -10.03
N VAL A 128 16.71 1.55 -9.54
CA VAL A 128 17.67 1.81 -8.46
C VAL A 128 18.68 2.89 -8.87
N ILE A 129 19.21 2.82 -10.08
CA ILE A 129 20.13 3.84 -10.64
C ILE A 129 19.42 5.20 -10.72
N PHE A 130 18.16 5.24 -11.18
CA PHE A 130 17.39 6.48 -11.22
C PHE A 130 17.24 7.08 -9.82
N LEU A 131 16.85 6.29 -8.83
CA LEU A 131 16.69 6.74 -7.44
C LEU A 131 18.01 7.28 -6.87
N ARG A 132 19.13 6.60 -7.11
CA ARG A 132 20.44 7.08 -6.66
C ARG A 132 20.83 8.41 -7.31
N LYS A 133 20.49 8.60 -8.57
CA LYS A 133 20.73 9.90 -9.27
C LYS A 133 19.90 11.05 -8.68
N THR A 134 18.73 10.77 -8.09
CA THR A 134 17.94 11.79 -7.37
C THR A 134 18.46 12.08 -5.97
N GLY A 135 19.46 11.34 -5.50
CA GLY A 135 20.02 11.48 -4.15
C GLY A 135 19.32 10.61 -3.09
N ALA A 136 18.40 9.75 -3.46
CA ALA A 136 17.73 8.86 -2.51
C ALA A 136 18.73 7.99 -1.73
N SER A 137 18.53 7.86 -0.43
CA SER A 137 19.33 7.03 0.47
C SER A 137 18.63 5.74 0.86
N VAL A 138 17.32 5.65 0.66
CA VAL A 138 16.50 4.50 1.02
C VAL A 138 15.36 4.28 0.02
N VAL A 139 14.94 3.03 -0.11
CA VAL A 139 13.67 2.63 -0.72
C VAL A 139 12.89 1.75 0.27
N ARG A 140 11.61 2.08 0.50
CA ARG A 140 10.68 1.22 1.26
C ARG A 140 9.95 0.33 0.28
N ILE A 141 10.07 -0.99 0.42
CA ILE A 141 9.54 -1.97 -0.52
C ILE A 141 8.27 -2.60 0.05
N PRO A 142 7.09 -2.25 -0.48
CA PRO A 142 5.83 -2.89 -0.11
C PRO A 142 5.77 -4.34 -0.59
N LEU A 143 5.45 -5.26 0.32
CA LEU A 143 5.40 -6.69 0.09
C LEU A 143 4.00 -7.23 0.40
N ASN A 144 3.43 -7.98 -0.53
CA ASN A 144 2.27 -8.82 -0.27
C ASN A 144 2.76 -10.22 0.14
N TYR A 145 2.27 -10.74 1.27
CA TYR A 145 2.66 -12.06 1.76
C TYR A 145 2.48 -13.17 0.72
N ARG A 146 1.54 -13.00 -0.23
CA ARG A 146 1.23 -13.98 -1.27
C ARG A 146 2.38 -14.24 -2.24
N HIS A 147 3.37 -13.37 -2.30
CA HIS A 147 4.62 -13.66 -3.02
C HIS A 147 5.51 -14.67 -2.28
N PHE A 148 5.33 -14.85 -0.98
CA PHE A 148 6.20 -15.65 -0.13
C PHE A 148 5.53 -16.89 0.47
N GLU A 149 4.20 -16.92 0.53
CA GLU A 149 3.41 -18.00 1.11
C GLU A 149 2.03 -18.09 0.43
N ASP A 150 1.45 -19.28 0.34
CA ASP A 150 0.07 -19.47 -0.13
C ASP A 150 -0.88 -19.79 1.02
N ASP A 151 -2.14 -19.37 0.88
CA ASP A 151 -3.19 -19.71 1.83
C ASP A 151 -3.52 -21.21 1.86
N GLU A 152 -3.31 -21.90 0.72
CA GLU A 152 -3.51 -23.34 0.61
C GLU A 152 -2.33 -24.17 1.16
N ALA A 153 -1.19 -23.53 1.40
CA ALA A 153 0.02 -24.18 1.91
C ALA A 153 0.68 -23.33 3.02
N PRO A 154 0.02 -23.11 4.17
CA PRO A 154 0.55 -22.33 5.26
C PRO A 154 1.92 -22.80 5.72
N PHE A 155 2.81 -21.86 6.07
CA PHE A 155 4.19 -22.09 6.53
C PHE A 155 5.11 -22.72 5.47
N LYS A 156 4.67 -22.87 4.22
CA LYS A 156 5.52 -23.29 3.11
C LYS A 156 5.89 -22.07 2.28
N TYR A 157 7.18 -21.72 2.32
CA TYR A 157 7.63 -20.50 1.68
C TYR A 157 8.01 -20.71 0.22
N LYS A 158 7.67 -19.72 -0.61
CA LYS A 158 7.92 -19.69 -2.05
C LYS A 158 9.30 -19.09 -2.32
N GLU A 159 10.22 -19.88 -2.82
CA GLU A 159 11.56 -19.39 -3.18
C GLU A 159 11.54 -18.36 -4.32
N SER A 160 10.55 -18.40 -5.20
CA SER A 160 10.40 -17.43 -6.29
C SER A 160 10.27 -15.98 -5.79
N GLY A 161 9.47 -15.74 -4.75
CA GLY A 161 9.32 -14.41 -4.14
C GLY A 161 10.62 -13.94 -3.49
N PHE A 162 11.29 -14.83 -2.74
CA PHE A 162 12.57 -14.51 -2.11
C PHE A 162 13.66 -14.25 -3.16
N SER A 163 13.76 -15.06 -4.22
CA SER A 163 14.74 -14.88 -5.29
C SER A 163 14.58 -13.54 -6.00
N ARG A 164 13.33 -13.11 -6.24
CA ARG A 164 13.03 -11.79 -6.82
C ARG A 164 13.44 -10.66 -5.89
N LEU A 165 13.12 -10.75 -4.61
CA LEU A 165 13.54 -9.79 -3.60
C LEU A 165 15.08 -9.74 -3.49
N ASP A 166 15.75 -10.89 -3.45
CA ASP A 166 17.22 -10.99 -3.41
C ASP A 166 17.89 -10.30 -4.60
N GLN A 167 17.29 -10.38 -5.79
CA GLN A 167 17.81 -9.69 -6.96
C GLN A 167 17.79 -8.17 -6.77
N VAL A 168 16.68 -7.61 -6.31
CA VAL A 168 16.57 -6.18 -6.06
C VAL A 168 17.45 -5.74 -4.89
N LEU A 169 17.55 -6.54 -3.83
CA LEU A 169 18.48 -6.26 -2.73
C LEU A 169 19.94 -6.20 -3.22
N ARG A 170 20.35 -7.05 -4.15
CA ARG A 170 21.70 -6.97 -4.77
C ARG A 170 21.87 -5.67 -5.57
N HIS A 171 20.87 -5.26 -6.37
CA HIS A 171 20.93 -3.99 -7.07
C HIS A 171 21.05 -2.80 -6.11
N CYS A 172 20.26 -2.78 -5.05
CA CYS A 172 20.34 -1.75 -4.01
C CYS A 172 21.69 -1.73 -3.31
N GLU A 173 22.25 -2.90 -2.97
CA GLU A 173 23.56 -3.04 -2.36
C GLU A 173 24.69 -2.52 -3.26
N ASN A 174 24.68 -2.89 -4.55
CA ASN A 174 25.65 -2.44 -5.53
C ASN A 174 25.65 -0.92 -5.74
N HIS A 175 24.52 -0.29 -5.58
CA HIS A 175 24.36 1.16 -5.77
C HIS A 175 24.31 1.94 -4.44
N GLY A 176 24.47 1.31 -3.29
CA GLY A 176 24.48 1.97 -1.98
C GLY A 176 23.12 2.61 -1.61
N LEU A 177 22.01 1.94 -1.91
CA LEU A 177 20.64 2.33 -1.56
C LEU A 177 20.13 1.41 -0.46
N TYR A 178 19.85 1.95 0.73
CA TYR A 178 19.23 1.17 1.79
C TYR A 178 17.82 0.72 1.43
N VAL A 179 17.39 -0.38 2.03
CA VAL A 179 16.05 -0.94 1.84
C VAL A 179 15.34 -1.08 3.19
N ILE A 180 14.08 -0.69 3.25
CA ILE A 180 13.15 -1.08 4.32
C ILE A 180 12.17 -2.05 3.71
N LEU A 181 12.08 -3.26 4.29
CA LEU A 181 11.07 -4.25 3.91
C LEU A 181 9.79 -3.93 4.66
N ASP A 182 8.70 -3.74 3.94
CA ASP A 182 7.40 -3.42 4.48
C ASP A 182 6.39 -4.53 4.16
N LEU A 183 5.78 -5.14 5.17
CA LEU A 183 4.69 -6.08 4.92
C LEU A 183 3.38 -5.30 4.75
N HIS A 184 3.12 -4.94 3.50
CA HIS A 184 2.01 -4.09 3.09
C HIS A 184 0.67 -4.83 3.07
N SER A 185 0.71 -6.14 2.83
CA SER A 185 -0.47 -7.02 2.91
C SER A 185 -0.10 -8.26 3.71
N ALA A 186 -0.75 -8.44 4.87
CA ALA A 186 -0.53 -9.55 5.79
C ALA A 186 -1.62 -10.62 5.68
N GLN A 187 -1.32 -11.84 6.17
CA GLN A 187 -2.25 -12.94 6.24
C GLN A 187 -3.51 -12.56 7.03
N GLY A 188 -4.68 -12.77 6.43
CA GLY A 188 -5.96 -12.42 7.05
C GLY A 188 -6.26 -10.92 7.07
N TRP A 189 -5.39 -10.09 6.48
CA TRP A 189 -5.52 -8.64 6.31
C TRP A 189 -5.54 -7.82 7.61
N GLN A 190 -4.73 -6.81 7.66
CA GLN A 190 -4.57 -5.90 8.81
C GLN A 190 -5.54 -4.72 8.81
N ASN A 191 -6.12 -4.39 7.65
CA ASN A 191 -7.15 -3.36 7.48
C ASN A 191 -8.16 -3.75 6.41
N VAL A 192 -9.18 -2.91 6.18
CA VAL A 192 -10.33 -3.21 5.29
C VAL A 192 -10.16 -2.71 3.85
N HIS A 193 -8.99 -2.18 3.48
CA HIS A 193 -8.78 -1.56 2.18
C HIS A 193 -8.13 -2.51 1.17
N TRP A 194 -8.33 -2.21 -0.13
CA TRP A 194 -7.78 -2.98 -1.24
C TRP A 194 -6.25 -2.94 -1.30
N HIS A 195 -5.60 -1.88 -0.78
CA HIS A 195 -4.13 -1.79 -0.74
C HIS A 195 -3.49 -2.83 0.19
N SER A 196 -4.24 -3.35 1.16
CA SER A 196 -3.85 -4.54 1.93
C SER A 196 -4.24 -5.84 1.23
N ASP A 197 -4.57 -5.79 -0.06
CA ASP A 197 -5.09 -6.90 -0.86
C ASP A 197 -6.38 -7.50 -0.28
N ASN A 198 -7.21 -6.68 0.36
CA ASN A 198 -8.44 -7.11 1.02
C ASN A 198 -9.66 -6.81 0.15
N ALA A 199 -10.27 -7.85 -0.42
CA ALA A 199 -11.52 -7.73 -1.16
C ALA A 199 -12.77 -7.95 -0.28
N SER A 200 -12.60 -8.47 0.94
CA SER A 200 -13.71 -8.84 1.83
C SER A 200 -14.18 -7.71 2.75
N ARG A 201 -13.35 -6.69 2.96
CA ARG A 201 -13.54 -5.62 3.95
C ARG A 201 -13.62 -6.11 5.41
N ILE A 202 -13.03 -7.26 5.70
CA ILE A 202 -12.94 -7.85 7.04
C ILE A 202 -11.47 -8.09 7.37
N SER A 203 -11.02 -7.65 8.54
CA SER A 203 -9.61 -7.77 8.97
C SER A 203 -9.45 -8.94 9.93
N LEU A 204 -9.24 -10.14 9.40
CA LEU A 204 -9.17 -11.38 10.17
C LEU A 204 -7.85 -11.58 10.93
N LEU A 205 -6.79 -10.86 10.57
CA LEU A 205 -5.50 -10.91 11.29
C LEU A 205 -5.68 -10.71 12.79
N TRP A 206 -6.63 -9.85 13.19
CA TRP A 206 -6.79 -9.44 14.59
C TRP A 206 -7.54 -10.46 15.46
N THR A 207 -8.29 -11.37 14.85
CA THR A 207 -9.19 -12.30 15.56
C THR A 207 -8.91 -13.77 15.30
N VAL A 208 -8.13 -14.09 14.27
CA VAL A 208 -7.83 -15.48 13.88
C VAL A 208 -6.36 -15.78 14.17
N SER A 209 -6.10 -16.55 15.21
CA SER A 209 -4.74 -16.84 15.69
C SER A 209 -3.84 -17.47 14.62
N SER A 210 -4.37 -18.32 13.74
CA SER A 210 -3.59 -18.95 12.67
C SER A 210 -3.03 -17.94 11.67
N TYR A 211 -3.71 -16.84 11.39
CA TYR A 211 -3.16 -15.77 10.57
C TYR A 211 -2.04 -15.03 11.29
N GLN A 212 -2.19 -14.77 12.59
CA GLN A 212 -1.12 -14.18 13.40
C GLN A 212 0.12 -15.10 13.46
N ASP A 213 -0.09 -16.42 13.60
CA ASP A 213 1.00 -17.40 13.61
C ASP A 213 1.77 -17.39 12.29
N ARG A 214 1.08 -17.35 11.15
CA ARG A 214 1.67 -17.26 9.82
C ARG A 214 2.42 -15.95 9.60
N TYR A 215 1.81 -14.83 9.98
CA TYR A 215 2.41 -13.50 9.92
C TYR A 215 3.74 -13.43 10.69
N VAL A 216 3.73 -13.88 11.93
CA VAL A 216 4.93 -13.91 12.80
C VAL A 216 5.99 -14.86 12.25
N ALA A 217 5.59 -16.04 11.76
CA ALA A 217 6.50 -17.01 11.16
C ALA A 217 7.14 -16.49 9.86
N LEU A 218 6.40 -15.78 9.04
CA LEU A 218 6.93 -15.15 7.82
C LEU A 218 7.98 -14.08 8.15
N TRP A 219 7.73 -13.22 9.15
CA TRP A 219 8.73 -12.24 9.61
C TRP A 219 9.98 -12.90 10.17
N ARG A 220 9.82 -13.98 10.93
CA ARG A 220 10.99 -14.76 11.39
C ARG A 220 11.79 -15.33 10.22
N GLU A 221 11.12 -15.77 9.14
CA GLU A 221 11.80 -16.27 7.94
C GLU A 221 12.51 -15.14 7.19
N PHE A 222 11.90 -13.96 7.01
CA PHE A 222 12.60 -12.78 6.47
C PHE A 222 13.84 -12.45 7.31
N ALA A 223 13.69 -12.34 8.63
CA ALA A 223 14.77 -12.01 9.52
C ALA A 223 15.91 -13.06 9.47
N ARG A 224 15.56 -14.35 9.45
CA ARG A 224 16.54 -15.44 9.34
C ARG A 224 17.35 -15.37 8.04
N ARG A 225 16.70 -15.08 6.91
CA ARG A 225 17.37 -14.96 5.61
C ARG A 225 18.26 -13.73 5.53
N TYR A 226 17.79 -12.64 6.10
CA TYR A 226 18.39 -11.32 5.87
C TYR A 226 19.20 -10.77 7.05
N ALA A 227 19.32 -11.50 8.16
CA ALA A 227 20.08 -11.08 9.35
C ALA A 227 21.49 -10.53 9.06
N ASN A 228 22.13 -10.96 7.97
CA ASN A 228 23.48 -10.55 7.60
C ASN A 228 23.55 -9.56 6.42
N ARG A 229 22.42 -9.01 5.98
CA ARG A 229 22.34 -8.11 4.81
C ARG A 229 22.24 -6.64 5.25
N ALA A 230 23.37 -5.97 5.37
CA ALA A 230 23.45 -4.56 5.80
C ALA A 230 22.75 -3.56 4.84
N VAL A 231 22.43 -3.96 3.63
CA VAL A 231 21.61 -3.16 2.71
C VAL A 231 20.20 -2.94 3.26
N ILE A 232 19.70 -3.84 4.10
CA ILE A 232 18.42 -3.69 4.76
C ILE A 232 18.62 -2.75 5.97
N ALA A 233 17.99 -1.59 5.94
CA ALA A 233 17.99 -0.65 7.06
C ALA A 233 17.08 -1.15 8.20
N GLY A 234 16.00 -1.85 7.87
CA GLY A 234 15.10 -2.42 8.85
C GLY A 234 13.83 -3.04 8.25
N TYR A 235 12.96 -3.47 9.14
CA TYR A 235 11.70 -4.16 8.87
C TYR A 235 10.54 -3.31 9.34
N ASP A 236 9.69 -2.86 8.42
CA ASP A 236 8.41 -2.22 8.67
C ASP A 236 7.35 -3.33 8.75
N VAL A 237 7.06 -3.73 9.99
CA VAL A 237 6.48 -5.06 10.19
C VAL A 237 5.03 -5.17 9.77
N LEU A 238 4.27 -4.07 9.71
CA LEU A 238 2.85 -4.11 9.33
C LEU A 238 2.36 -2.75 8.84
N ASN A 239 2.07 -2.64 7.56
CA ASN A 239 1.54 -1.43 6.96
C ASN A 239 0.12 -1.11 7.42
N GLU A 240 -0.12 0.12 7.85
CA GLU A 240 -1.45 0.71 8.11
C GLU A 240 -2.41 -0.19 8.89
N PRO A 241 -2.07 -0.65 10.09
CA PRO A 241 -2.92 -1.49 10.89
C PRO A 241 -4.21 -0.77 11.33
N CYS A 242 -5.31 -1.55 11.38
CA CYS A 242 -6.58 -1.15 11.98
C CYS A 242 -7.08 -2.27 12.89
N SER A 243 -6.60 -2.27 14.13
CA SER A 243 -6.74 -3.40 15.07
C SER A 243 -8.17 -3.68 15.54
N ASN A 244 -9.12 -2.81 15.19
CA ASN A 244 -10.53 -2.93 15.58
C ASN A 244 -11.48 -2.90 14.37
N ASN A 245 -11.05 -3.41 13.22
CA ASN A 245 -11.84 -3.50 11.98
C ASN A 245 -12.16 -4.94 11.59
N GLU A 246 -12.23 -5.87 12.55
CA GLU A 246 -12.51 -7.28 12.29
C GLU A 246 -13.90 -7.55 11.69
N ILE A 247 -14.84 -6.62 11.84
CA ILE A 247 -16.18 -6.68 11.24
C ILE A 247 -16.37 -5.64 10.13
N GLY A 248 -15.29 -5.10 9.59
CA GLY A 248 -15.30 -4.05 8.58
C GLY A 248 -15.29 -2.66 9.19
N ASP A 249 -15.69 -1.66 8.39
CA ASP A 249 -15.75 -0.27 8.85
C ASP A 249 -16.87 0.00 9.86
N TYR A 250 -17.80 -0.90 10.01
CA TYR A 250 -18.98 -0.79 10.86
C TYR A 250 -18.75 -1.47 12.21
N PRO A 251 -19.30 -0.93 13.29
CA PRO A 251 -19.97 0.37 13.45
C PRO A 251 -18.98 1.52 13.70
N PHE A 252 -17.67 1.27 13.79
CA PHE A 252 -16.69 2.18 14.37
C PHE A 252 -16.48 3.44 13.53
N ASN A 253 -16.32 3.33 12.23
CA ASN A 253 -16.02 4.48 11.38
C ASN A 253 -17.23 5.39 11.13
N ILE A 254 -18.44 4.84 11.05
CA ILE A 254 -19.65 5.63 10.80
C ILE A 254 -20.09 6.48 11.99
N TYR A 255 -19.66 6.13 13.21
CA TYR A 255 -19.93 6.91 14.44
C TYR A 255 -18.79 7.87 14.80
N SER A 256 -17.82 8.09 13.93
CA SER A 256 -16.65 8.96 14.17
C SER A 256 -15.84 8.64 15.43
N ASN A 257 -15.93 7.42 15.94
CA ASN A 257 -15.37 7.02 17.22
C ASN A 257 -14.48 5.78 17.14
N TYR A 258 -13.80 5.57 15.99
CA TYR A 258 -12.84 4.49 15.90
C TYR A 258 -11.86 4.53 17.08
N ARG A 259 -11.71 3.40 17.74
CA ARG A 259 -10.78 3.22 18.85
C ARG A 259 -9.93 1.99 18.59
N PRO A 260 -8.61 2.15 18.58
CA PRO A 260 -7.70 1.02 18.49
C PRO A 260 -7.96 -0.03 19.56
N SER A 261 -7.74 -1.28 19.23
CA SER A 261 -7.62 -2.36 20.20
C SER A 261 -6.15 -2.48 20.61
N TRP A 262 -5.73 -1.64 21.57
CA TRP A 262 -4.34 -1.54 21.99
C TRP A 262 -3.77 -2.87 22.50
N ASP A 263 -4.57 -3.69 23.16
CA ASP A 263 -4.14 -5.01 23.61
C ASP A 263 -3.77 -5.92 22.44
N ARG A 264 -4.55 -5.88 21.35
CA ARG A 264 -4.30 -6.69 20.14
C ARG A 264 -3.01 -6.25 19.45
N ILE A 265 -2.87 -4.96 19.18
CA ILE A 265 -1.72 -4.46 18.40
C ILE A 265 -0.43 -4.54 19.22
N ASN A 266 -0.44 -4.16 20.50
CA ASN A 266 0.73 -4.27 21.37
C ASN A 266 1.17 -5.74 21.53
N SER A 267 0.22 -6.66 21.74
CA SER A 267 0.52 -8.09 21.85
C SER A 267 1.13 -8.65 20.55
N LEU A 268 0.56 -8.30 19.40
CA LEU A 268 1.07 -8.76 18.10
C LEU A 268 2.47 -8.20 17.81
N PHE A 269 2.69 -6.92 18.09
CA PHE A 269 3.99 -6.27 17.87
C PHE A 269 5.07 -6.83 18.81
N ARG A 270 4.76 -7.04 20.09
CA ARG A 270 5.71 -7.74 21.00
C ARG A 270 6.06 -9.11 20.49
N ARG A 271 5.07 -9.86 20.02
CA ARG A 271 5.26 -11.21 19.54
C ARG A 271 6.15 -11.23 18.28
N VAL A 272 5.89 -10.40 17.28
CA VAL A 272 6.68 -10.39 16.04
C VAL A 272 8.10 -9.90 16.31
N VAL A 273 8.28 -8.84 17.11
CA VAL A 273 9.63 -8.36 17.49
C VAL A 273 10.41 -9.45 18.22
N SER A 274 9.80 -10.11 19.20
CA SER A 274 10.45 -11.21 19.92
C SER A 274 10.90 -12.34 18.99
N GLU A 275 10.09 -12.74 18.00
CA GLU A 275 10.45 -13.80 17.06
C GLU A 275 11.55 -13.37 16.07
N ILE A 276 11.52 -12.12 15.61
CA ILE A 276 12.60 -11.54 14.80
C ILE A 276 13.91 -11.55 15.60
N ARG A 277 13.90 -11.10 16.85
CA ARG A 277 15.10 -11.00 17.70
C ARG A 277 15.77 -12.33 18.02
N LYS A 278 15.05 -13.45 17.92
CA LYS A 278 15.65 -14.79 18.05
C LYS A 278 16.65 -15.11 16.93
N VAL A 279 16.54 -14.45 15.79
CA VAL A 279 17.35 -14.74 14.60
C VAL A 279 18.09 -13.51 14.06
N ASP A 280 17.65 -12.32 14.41
CA ASP A 280 18.23 -11.05 13.98
C ASP A 280 18.18 -9.99 15.09
N SER A 281 19.34 -9.69 15.66
CA SER A 281 19.50 -8.69 16.72
C SER A 281 19.91 -7.30 16.21
N ARG A 282 20.09 -7.12 14.89
CA ARG A 282 20.78 -5.95 14.32
C ARG A 282 19.87 -4.97 13.60
N HIS A 283 18.92 -5.46 12.82
CA HIS A 283 18.08 -4.58 12.02
C HIS A 283 17.11 -3.76 12.87
N ILE A 284 16.87 -2.51 12.45
CA ILE A 284 15.85 -1.67 13.03
C ILE A 284 14.47 -2.28 12.75
N ILE A 285 13.58 -2.25 13.72
CA ILE A 285 12.18 -2.63 13.50
C ILE A 285 11.34 -1.36 13.58
N PHE A 286 10.54 -1.13 12.53
CA PHE A 286 9.60 -0.02 12.45
C PHE A 286 8.21 -0.53 12.84
N LEU A 287 7.56 0.19 13.76
CA LEU A 287 6.20 -0.08 14.20
C LEU A 287 5.28 1.05 13.76
N GLU A 288 4.27 0.72 12.98
CA GLU A 288 3.29 1.71 12.54
C GLU A 288 2.18 1.94 13.56
N GLY A 289 1.70 3.18 13.64
CA GLY A 289 0.53 3.54 14.44
C GLY A 289 -0.73 2.85 13.95
N ASP A 290 -1.70 2.62 14.83
CA ASP A 290 -3.03 2.15 14.48
C ASP A 290 -3.79 3.21 13.64
N ASN A 291 -4.94 2.82 13.08
CA ASN A 291 -5.79 3.68 12.26
C ASN A 291 -5.03 4.31 11.08
N TYR A 292 -4.48 3.45 10.23
CA TYR A 292 -3.69 3.87 9.06
C TYR A 292 -2.46 4.72 9.46
N ALA A 293 -1.65 4.21 10.38
CA ALA A 293 -0.41 4.82 10.88
C ALA A 293 -0.59 6.21 11.53
N LYS A 294 -1.74 6.48 12.18
CA LYS A 294 -2.07 7.80 12.76
C LYS A 294 -2.17 7.82 14.27
N GLN A 295 -2.62 6.73 14.92
CA GLN A 295 -2.85 6.69 16.36
C GLN A 295 -1.76 5.93 17.09
N PHE A 296 -1.18 6.54 18.15
CA PHE A 296 -0.01 6.02 18.85
C PHE A 296 -0.15 6.03 20.38
N MET A 297 -1.11 6.78 20.92
CA MET A 297 -1.12 7.10 22.36
C MET A 297 -1.48 5.92 23.27
N GLY A 298 -1.86 4.78 22.73
CA GLY A 298 -2.04 3.55 23.49
C GLY A 298 -0.94 2.52 23.27
N PHE A 299 0.11 2.85 22.54
CA PHE A 299 1.29 1.99 22.49
C PHE A 299 1.96 1.93 23.85
N GLU A 300 2.49 0.77 24.17
CA GLU A 300 3.43 0.61 25.27
C GLU A 300 4.70 1.44 25.02
N LYS A 301 5.43 1.74 26.08
CA LYS A 301 6.77 2.32 25.93
C LYS A 301 7.65 1.43 25.07
N PRO A 302 8.61 2.00 24.31
CA PRO A 302 9.55 1.20 23.54
C PRO A 302 10.15 0.07 24.38
N PHE A 303 10.10 -1.13 23.87
CA PHE A 303 10.44 -2.36 24.60
C PHE A 303 11.63 -3.12 23.98
N ASP A 304 12.24 -2.52 22.99
CA ASP A 304 13.48 -2.99 22.34
C ASP A 304 14.32 -1.77 21.98
N ASP A 305 15.63 -1.86 22.09
CA ASP A 305 16.54 -0.72 21.92
C ASP A 305 16.69 -0.26 20.47
N ASN A 306 16.23 -1.06 19.52
CA ASN A 306 16.36 -0.77 18.09
C ASN A 306 15.01 -0.66 17.38
N LEU A 307 14.05 0.01 18.04
CA LEU A 307 12.75 0.37 17.50
C LEU A 307 12.72 1.81 16.96
N ALA A 308 12.10 1.97 15.81
CA ALA A 308 11.64 3.24 15.27
C ALA A 308 10.13 3.17 15.06
N TYR A 309 9.46 4.32 14.95
CA TYR A 309 8.02 4.36 14.77
C TYR A 309 7.66 5.05 13.47
N SER A 310 6.74 4.43 12.72
CA SER A 310 6.31 4.86 11.40
C SER A 310 4.93 5.51 11.46
N SER A 311 4.80 6.69 10.88
CA SER A 311 3.50 7.36 10.67
C SER A 311 3.31 7.73 9.21
N HIS A 312 2.05 7.82 8.77
CA HIS A 312 1.70 8.34 7.45
C HIS A 312 1.16 9.76 7.56
N ASN A 313 1.60 10.65 6.67
CA ASN A 313 1.29 12.08 6.78
C ASN A 313 0.75 12.65 5.46
N TYR A 314 -0.48 12.26 5.11
CA TYR A 314 -1.18 12.82 3.96
C TYR A 314 -1.97 14.06 4.35
N THR A 315 -1.66 15.20 3.73
CA THR A 315 -2.30 16.49 4.03
C THR A 315 -3.36 16.88 3.00
N VAL A 316 -4.33 17.68 3.41
CA VAL A 316 -5.42 18.13 2.52
C VAL A 316 -4.90 18.83 1.26
N PRO A 317 -3.91 19.75 1.32
CA PRO A 317 -3.37 20.39 0.11
C PRO A 317 -2.81 19.43 -0.93
N GLY A 318 -2.34 18.26 -0.53
CA GLY A 318 -1.86 17.23 -1.46
C GLY A 318 -2.97 16.52 -2.23
N PHE A 319 -4.20 16.51 -1.70
CA PHE A 319 -5.31 15.68 -2.20
C PHE A 319 -6.56 16.46 -2.57
N GLY A 320 -6.79 17.62 -2.00
CA GLY A 320 -7.96 18.42 -2.29
C GLY A 320 -7.76 19.36 -3.48
N PRO A 321 -8.80 19.75 -4.22
CA PRO A 321 -8.73 20.89 -5.11
C PRO A 321 -8.55 22.20 -4.33
N GLY A 322 -8.01 23.24 -4.98
CA GLY A 322 -7.85 24.57 -4.41
C GLY A 322 -6.41 25.10 -4.48
N GLN A 323 -6.19 26.24 -3.84
CA GLN A 323 -4.90 26.94 -3.83
C GLN A 323 -4.11 26.66 -2.57
N TYR A 324 -2.79 26.59 -2.70
CA TYR A 324 -1.87 26.53 -1.56
C TYR A 324 -0.68 27.48 -1.80
N PRO A 325 -0.33 28.36 -0.81
CA PRO A 325 -1.12 28.65 0.39
C PRO A 325 -2.46 29.31 0.05
N GLY A 326 -3.50 29.02 0.84
CA GLY A 326 -4.85 29.57 0.65
C GLY A 326 -5.95 28.53 0.90
N THR A 327 -7.06 28.73 0.21
CA THR A 327 -8.25 27.89 0.40
C THR A 327 -8.15 26.58 -0.36
N VAL A 328 -8.20 25.48 0.36
CA VAL A 328 -8.32 24.13 -0.20
C VAL A 328 -9.64 23.48 0.22
N HIS A 329 -10.13 22.58 -0.60
CA HIS A 329 -11.38 21.86 -0.37
C HIS A 329 -11.07 20.46 0.16
N PRO A 330 -11.33 20.20 1.46
CA PRO A 330 -11.12 18.87 2.01
C PRO A 330 -11.92 17.84 1.25
N ARG A 331 -11.37 16.69 1.21
CA ARG A 331 -12.00 15.53 0.71
C ARG A 331 -13.23 15.14 1.55
N SER A 332 -14.39 15.53 1.13
CA SER A 332 -15.66 15.16 1.74
C SER A 332 -16.51 14.42 0.71
N ALA A 333 -17.08 13.30 1.11
CA ALA A 333 -18.04 12.58 0.28
C ALA A 333 -19.30 13.42 0.01
N THR A 334 -19.54 14.46 0.82
CA THR A 334 -20.64 15.41 0.66
C THR A 334 -20.26 16.63 -0.18
N GLY A 335 -19.01 16.78 -0.60
CA GLY A 335 -18.55 17.88 -1.47
C GLY A 335 -18.58 19.28 -0.84
N SER A 336 -18.88 19.40 0.45
CA SER A 336 -18.99 20.69 1.13
C SER A 336 -17.85 20.85 2.16
N GLY A 337 -17.20 22.00 2.08
CA GLY A 337 -16.17 22.41 3.04
C GLY A 337 -15.01 23.09 2.33
N SER A 338 -14.45 24.08 2.99
CA SER A 338 -13.20 24.71 2.61
C SER A 338 -12.36 24.95 3.87
N GLU A 339 -11.07 24.85 3.74
CA GLU A 339 -10.12 25.10 4.81
C GLU A 339 -8.99 25.98 4.30
N GLU A 340 -8.57 26.93 5.11
CA GLU A 340 -7.35 27.69 4.83
C GLU A 340 -6.13 26.84 5.24
N TRP A 341 -5.19 26.71 4.32
CA TRP A 341 -3.92 26.01 4.53
C TRP A 341 -2.73 26.88 4.14
N ASP A 342 -1.73 26.87 5.01
CA ASP A 342 -0.44 27.52 4.83
C ASP A 342 0.65 26.67 5.50
N LEU A 343 1.91 27.12 5.42
CA LEU A 343 3.04 26.47 6.07
C LEU A 343 2.81 26.30 7.58
N ALA A 344 2.26 27.31 8.27
CA ALA A 344 2.06 27.27 9.72
C ALA A 344 1.00 26.21 10.09
N LYS A 345 -0.08 26.08 9.31
CA LYS A 345 -1.08 25.02 9.53
C LYS A 345 -0.52 23.64 9.23
N GLN A 346 0.29 23.48 8.17
CA GLN A 346 0.96 22.20 7.89
C GLN A 346 1.92 21.81 9.04
N GLU A 347 2.68 22.78 9.56
CA GLU A 347 3.60 22.52 10.67
C GLU A 347 2.84 22.11 11.94
N ARG A 348 1.76 22.82 12.29
CA ARG A 348 0.89 22.41 13.41
C ARG A 348 0.31 21.01 13.19
N PHE A 349 -0.19 20.71 11.97
CA PHE A 349 -0.73 19.39 11.65
C PHE A 349 0.28 18.27 11.90
N PHE A 350 1.55 18.48 11.53
CA PHE A 350 2.62 17.53 11.77
C PHE A 350 3.00 17.44 13.27
N LEU A 351 3.14 18.58 13.94
CA LEU A 351 3.54 18.61 15.36
C LEU A 351 2.45 18.06 16.29
N ASP A 352 1.19 18.24 15.90
CA ASP A 352 0.04 17.74 16.66
C ASP A 352 -0.27 16.26 16.40
N ALA A 353 0.30 15.68 15.36
CA ALA A 353 0.12 14.26 15.06
C ALA A 353 0.63 13.38 16.21
N GLU A 354 -0.14 12.34 16.54
CA GLU A 354 0.20 11.44 17.66
C GLU A 354 1.56 10.76 17.48
N GLY A 355 1.93 10.35 16.24
CA GLY A 355 3.24 9.79 15.96
C GLY A 355 4.39 10.73 16.28
N THR A 356 4.26 12.02 15.97
CA THR A 356 5.25 13.03 16.30
C THR A 356 5.37 13.20 17.82
N LYS A 357 4.23 13.34 18.51
CA LYS A 357 4.21 13.48 19.97
C LYS A 357 4.77 12.26 20.69
N PHE A 358 4.35 11.05 20.27
CA PHE A 358 4.81 9.79 20.86
C PHE A 358 6.33 9.61 20.72
N THR A 359 6.87 9.84 19.53
CA THR A 359 8.31 9.67 19.29
C THR A 359 9.16 10.71 20.03
N GLN A 360 8.67 11.94 20.18
CA GLN A 360 9.31 12.97 21.00
C GLN A 360 9.31 12.59 22.48
N GLN A 361 8.18 12.16 23.01
CA GLN A 361 8.02 11.78 24.42
C GLN A 361 8.87 10.56 24.81
N ASN A 362 9.04 9.61 23.90
CA ASN A 362 9.78 8.37 24.14
C ASN A 362 11.22 8.40 23.65
N ASN A 363 11.69 9.54 23.10
CA ASN A 363 13.05 9.71 22.58
C ASN A 363 13.48 8.63 21.58
N VAL A 364 12.60 8.33 20.59
CA VAL A 364 12.81 7.35 19.51
C VAL A 364 12.68 8.01 18.14
N PRO A 365 13.24 7.42 17.05
CA PRO A 365 13.14 8.00 15.73
C PRO A 365 11.70 7.99 15.21
N LEU A 366 11.33 9.06 14.50
CA LEU A 366 10.13 9.12 13.68
C LEU A 366 10.50 8.83 12.22
N TRP A 367 9.78 7.89 11.64
CA TRP A 367 9.74 7.62 10.20
C TRP A 367 8.39 8.06 9.64
N VAL A 368 8.38 8.92 8.63
CA VAL A 368 7.19 9.20 7.83
C VAL A 368 7.21 8.22 6.67
N GLY A 369 6.59 7.07 6.87
CA GLY A 369 6.62 5.94 5.93
C GLY A 369 5.95 6.25 4.61
N GLU A 370 4.87 7.05 4.66
CA GLU A 370 4.16 7.51 3.47
C GLU A 370 3.66 8.94 3.61
N PHE A 371 3.81 9.67 2.53
CA PHE A 371 3.22 10.98 2.27
C PHE A 371 3.30 11.26 0.77
N GLY A 372 2.55 12.23 0.27
CA GLY A 372 2.60 12.56 -1.14
C GLY A 372 1.42 13.41 -1.58
N SER A 373 1.40 13.74 -2.86
CA SER A 373 0.33 14.51 -3.49
C SER A 373 -0.09 13.89 -4.82
N VAL A 374 -1.33 14.14 -5.22
CA VAL A 374 -1.85 13.67 -6.52
C VAL A 374 -1.66 14.74 -7.59
N TYR A 375 -1.29 14.32 -8.80
CA TYR A 375 -1.00 15.21 -9.94
C TYR A 375 -1.89 14.93 -11.16
N ASN A 376 -2.90 14.09 -11.02
CA ASN A 376 -3.84 13.72 -12.08
C ASN A 376 -5.09 14.60 -12.16
N GLY A 377 -5.09 15.72 -11.44
CA GLY A 377 -6.12 16.74 -11.48
C GLY A 377 -5.88 17.81 -12.55
N PRO A 378 -6.51 19.00 -12.42
CA PRO A 378 -6.22 20.15 -13.28
C PRO A 378 -4.75 20.52 -13.23
N PRO A 379 -4.07 20.65 -14.39
CA PRO A 379 -2.62 20.90 -14.43
C PRO A 379 -2.18 22.21 -13.76
N ASP A 380 -3.03 23.21 -13.73
CA ASP A 380 -2.80 24.52 -13.10
C ASP A 380 -2.76 24.45 -11.57
N GLU A 381 -3.26 23.39 -10.96
CA GLU A 381 -3.16 23.15 -9.52
C GLU A 381 -1.84 22.45 -9.11
N ASN A 382 -1.11 21.84 -10.03
CA ASN A 382 0.12 21.11 -9.73
C ASN A 382 1.21 21.97 -9.08
N PRO A 383 1.43 23.25 -9.44
CA PRO A 383 2.38 24.11 -8.73
C PRO A 383 2.07 24.28 -7.24
N ASP A 384 0.80 24.36 -6.88
CA ASP A 384 0.36 24.49 -5.49
C ASP A 384 0.60 23.22 -4.69
N ARG A 385 0.36 22.05 -5.31
CA ARG A 385 0.67 20.75 -4.71
C ARG A 385 2.15 20.54 -4.49
N LEU A 386 2.98 20.98 -5.44
CA LEU A 386 4.43 20.91 -5.31
C LEU A 386 4.93 21.84 -4.20
N ARG A 387 4.35 23.05 -4.04
CA ARG A 387 4.65 23.93 -2.91
C ARG A 387 4.26 23.29 -1.57
N ALA A 388 3.05 22.74 -1.49
CA ALA A 388 2.60 22.07 -0.29
C ALA A 388 3.50 20.89 0.11
N LEU A 389 3.96 20.12 -0.88
CA LEU A 389 4.89 19.02 -0.66
C LEU A 389 6.29 19.52 -0.25
N ASP A 390 6.80 20.60 -0.86
CA ASP A 390 8.08 21.21 -0.49
C ASP A 390 8.07 21.70 0.97
N ASP A 391 7.01 22.37 1.37
CA ASP A 391 6.81 22.80 2.75
C ASP A 391 6.72 21.61 3.71
N GLN A 392 5.98 20.57 3.35
CA GLN A 392 5.82 19.36 4.14
C GLN A 392 7.16 18.65 4.41
N ILE A 393 7.97 18.46 3.36
CA ILE A 393 9.31 17.88 3.52
C ILE A 393 10.21 18.80 4.35
N GLY A 394 10.13 20.11 4.14
CA GLY A 394 10.85 21.09 4.95
C GLY A 394 10.54 20.97 6.43
N ILE A 395 9.28 20.68 6.80
CA ILE A 395 8.85 20.42 8.17
C ILE A 395 9.47 19.13 8.70
N PHE A 396 9.44 18.03 7.94
CA PHE A 396 10.08 16.76 8.33
C PHE A 396 11.57 16.94 8.61
N GLU A 397 12.27 17.63 7.73
CA GLU A 397 13.72 17.89 7.83
C GLU A 397 14.05 18.69 9.12
N ARG A 398 13.31 19.76 9.40
CA ARG A 398 13.53 20.57 10.61
C ARG A 398 13.28 19.78 11.90
N ASN A 399 12.35 18.83 11.87
CA ASN A 399 11.99 18.01 13.02
C ASN A 399 12.79 16.71 13.13
N GLY A 400 13.69 16.47 12.22
CA GLY A 400 14.56 15.30 12.28
C GLY A 400 13.92 13.99 11.84
N ALA A 401 12.75 14.01 11.21
CA ALA A 401 12.08 12.81 10.72
C ALA A 401 12.77 12.23 9.48
N HIS A 402 12.81 10.91 9.40
CA HIS A 402 13.13 10.17 8.18
C HIS A 402 11.87 10.05 7.34
N TRP A 403 11.99 9.82 6.01
CA TRP A 403 10.79 9.79 5.18
C TRP A 403 10.95 9.02 3.87
N THR A 404 9.83 8.46 3.38
CA THR A 404 9.64 7.96 2.02
C THR A 404 8.33 8.48 1.44
N THR A 405 8.39 9.01 0.21
CA THR A 405 7.16 9.47 -0.46
C THR A 405 6.43 8.30 -1.12
N TRP A 406 5.12 8.38 -1.13
CA TRP A 406 4.25 7.54 -1.94
C TRP A 406 3.87 8.29 -3.22
N ASN A 407 4.23 7.83 -4.45
CA ASN A 407 4.98 6.62 -4.68
C ASN A 407 6.09 6.86 -5.73
N TYR A 408 6.80 5.81 -6.10
CA TYR A 408 7.88 5.87 -7.07
C TYR A 408 7.39 5.92 -8.52
N LYS A 409 6.50 4.98 -8.94
CA LYS A 409 6.07 4.81 -10.33
C LYS A 409 4.59 4.45 -10.42
N ASP A 410 3.86 5.08 -11.33
CA ASP A 410 2.44 4.78 -11.57
C ASP A 410 1.97 5.21 -12.97
N ILE A 411 0.68 5.10 -13.20
CA ILE A 411 0.03 5.48 -14.46
C ILE A 411 -0.24 7.00 -14.61
N GLY A 412 0.39 7.84 -13.80
CA GLY A 412 0.27 9.30 -13.88
C GLY A 412 -0.54 9.92 -12.73
N VAL A 413 -0.45 9.39 -11.52
CA VAL A 413 -1.21 9.85 -10.35
C VAL A 413 -0.34 10.56 -9.32
N MET A 414 0.66 9.88 -8.75
CA MET A 414 1.52 10.37 -7.66
C MET A 414 3.01 10.14 -7.91
N GLY A 415 3.35 9.35 -8.93
CA GLY A 415 4.69 8.79 -9.14
C GLY A 415 5.76 9.81 -9.51
N MET A 416 6.99 9.55 -9.06
CA MET A 416 8.21 10.22 -9.57
C MET A 416 8.42 9.92 -11.05
N LEU A 417 8.12 8.68 -11.46
CA LEU A 417 8.01 8.25 -12.84
C LEU A 417 6.54 7.92 -13.16
N THR A 418 6.11 8.31 -14.34
CA THR A 418 4.76 7.97 -14.83
C THR A 418 4.88 7.20 -16.14
N LEU A 419 4.00 6.25 -16.37
CA LEU A 419 3.94 5.61 -17.67
C LEU A 419 3.66 6.65 -18.75
N ASN A 420 4.37 6.54 -19.87
CA ASN A 420 4.11 7.40 -21.03
C ASN A 420 2.64 7.22 -21.47
N PRO A 421 1.84 8.30 -21.56
CA PRO A 421 0.44 8.20 -21.99
C PRO A 421 0.23 7.53 -23.37
N ALA A 422 1.24 7.60 -24.24
CA ALA A 422 1.26 6.96 -25.56
C ALA A 422 1.93 5.57 -25.53
N SER A 423 2.17 4.98 -24.36
CA SER A 423 2.75 3.65 -24.26
C SER A 423 1.71 2.56 -24.60
N PRO A 424 2.16 1.39 -25.11
CA PRO A 424 1.28 0.30 -25.45
C PRO A 424 0.35 -0.14 -24.32
N TYR A 425 0.83 -0.08 -23.06
CA TYR A 425 0.00 -0.40 -21.89
C TYR A 425 -1.10 0.64 -21.68
N MET A 426 -0.76 1.94 -21.69
CA MET A 426 -1.74 3.02 -21.47
C MET A 426 -2.79 3.08 -22.58
N GLU A 427 -2.40 2.86 -23.82
CA GLU A 427 -3.34 2.73 -24.93
C GLU A 427 -4.30 1.55 -24.73
N ARG A 428 -3.77 0.39 -24.29
CA ARG A 428 -4.53 -0.84 -24.07
C ARG A 428 -5.58 -0.67 -22.97
N ILE A 429 -5.24 -0.04 -21.85
CA ILE A 429 -6.15 0.12 -20.70
C ILE A 429 -6.96 1.43 -20.75
N GLY A 430 -6.75 2.29 -21.73
CA GLY A 430 -7.33 3.65 -21.77
C GLY A 430 -8.85 3.68 -21.68
N ASP A 431 -9.56 2.77 -22.34
CA ASP A 431 -11.02 2.66 -22.22
C ASP A 431 -11.45 2.21 -20.82
N LEU A 432 -10.73 1.29 -20.23
CA LEU A 432 -10.98 0.85 -18.86
C LEU A 432 -10.77 2.00 -17.85
N LEU A 433 -9.73 2.79 -18.01
CA LEU A 433 -9.50 3.97 -17.16
C LEU A 433 -10.62 5.01 -17.27
N ARG A 434 -11.17 5.21 -18.48
CA ARG A 434 -12.36 6.07 -18.64
C ARG A 434 -13.58 5.51 -17.90
N LYS A 435 -13.81 4.20 -17.95
CA LYS A 435 -14.88 3.53 -17.20
C LYS A 435 -14.67 3.61 -15.69
N LYS A 436 -13.44 3.38 -15.21
CA LYS A 436 -13.09 3.55 -13.80
C LYS A 436 -13.42 4.97 -13.30
N ARG A 437 -13.06 6.00 -14.06
CA ARG A 437 -13.41 7.41 -13.76
C ARG A 437 -14.91 7.64 -13.73
N ALA A 438 -15.64 7.17 -14.73
CA ALA A 438 -17.10 7.34 -14.82
C ALA A 438 -17.83 6.66 -13.65
N LEU A 439 -17.32 5.53 -13.18
CA LEU A 439 -17.88 4.79 -12.04
C LEU A 439 -17.36 5.29 -10.69
N GLY A 440 -16.22 5.97 -10.64
CA GLY A 440 -15.60 6.41 -9.38
C GLY A 440 -14.94 5.26 -8.61
N THR A 441 -14.39 4.25 -9.28
CA THR A 441 -13.76 3.09 -8.60
C THR A 441 -12.54 3.48 -7.77
N ASP A 442 -11.84 4.56 -8.14
CA ASP A 442 -10.72 5.11 -7.40
C ASP A 442 -11.16 6.34 -6.56
N ASP A 443 -12.33 6.27 -5.92
CA ASP A 443 -12.97 7.41 -5.24
C ASP A 443 -12.17 7.95 -4.05
N TRP A 444 -11.25 7.19 -3.50
CA TRP A 444 -10.30 7.68 -2.52
C TRP A 444 -9.35 8.76 -3.10
N MET A 445 -9.14 8.77 -4.43
CA MET A 445 -8.41 9.76 -5.21
C MET A 445 -9.32 10.92 -5.61
N LYS A 446 -9.58 11.85 -4.79
CA LYS A 446 -10.59 12.91 -4.86
C LYS A 446 -10.57 13.94 -5.96
N TRP A 447 -9.65 13.81 -6.85
CA TRP A 447 -9.59 14.54 -8.09
C TRP A 447 -10.64 14.15 -9.12
N LEU A 448 -11.35 13.05 -8.85
CA LEU A 448 -12.39 12.62 -9.77
C LEU A 448 -13.55 13.59 -9.71
N PRO A 449 -13.89 14.23 -10.84
CA PRO A 449 -15.02 15.13 -10.89
C PRO A 449 -16.31 14.38 -10.47
N PRO A 450 -17.36 15.12 -10.09
CA PRO A 450 -18.67 14.54 -9.89
C PRO A 450 -19.08 13.72 -11.12
N THR A 451 -19.66 12.55 -10.88
CA THR A 451 -20.22 11.69 -11.94
C THR A 451 -21.63 11.29 -11.56
N PRO A 452 -22.51 10.99 -12.52
CA PRO A 452 -23.88 10.54 -12.20
C PRO A 452 -23.91 9.33 -11.24
N VAL A 453 -22.91 8.45 -11.30
CA VAL A 453 -22.82 7.29 -10.41
C VAL A 453 -22.42 7.69 -8.99
N LYS A 454 -21.47 8.62 -8.84
CA LYS A 454 -21.08 9.17 -7.53
C LYS A 454 -22.22 9.94 -6.89
N ASP A 455 -22.93 10.77 -7.68
CA ASP A 455 -24.08 11.53 -7.20
C ASP A 455 -25.22 10.62 -6.74
N ALA A 456 -25.53 9.57 -7.51
CA ALA A 456 -26.54 8.57 -7.12
C ALA A 456 -26.13 7.83 -5.85
N THR A 457 -24.83 7.51 -5.68
CA THR A 457 -24.30 6.84 -4.48
C THR A 457 -24.41 7.76 -3.26
N ALA A 458 -24.10 9.04 -3.39
CA ALA A 458 -24.24 10.03 -2.32
C ALA A 458 -25.71 10.23 -1.93
N GLN A 459 -26.62 10.27 -2.89
CA GLN A 459 -28.07 10.33 -2.64
C GLN A 459 -28.55 9.09 -1.89
N LEU A 460 -28.12 7.89 -2.31
CA LEU A 460 -28.45 6.64 -1.60
C LEU A 460 -27.97 6.67 -0.14
N ALA A 461 -26.72 7.10 0.09
CA ALA A 461 -26.18 7.25 1.44
C ALA A 461 -27.03 8.20 2.31
N GLY A 462 -27.46 9.33 1.75
CA GLY A 462 -28.35 10.28 2.43
C GLY A 462 -29.72 9.69 2.76
N GLN A 463 -30.33 8.96 1.82
CA GLN A 463 -31.62 8.28 2.04
C GLN A 463 -31.52 7.20 3.13
N ILE A 464 -30.44 6.44 3.15
CA ILE A 464 -30.19 5.44 4.21
C ILE A 464 -30.20 6.12 5.58
N LEU A 465 -29.46 7.24 5.74
CA LEU A 465 -29.43 7.97 7.01
C LEU A 465 -30.81 8.51 7.42
N GLN A 466 -31.55 9.05 6.46
CA GLN A 466 -32.90 9.57 6.71
C GLN A 466 -33.83 8.46 7.23
N VAL A 467 -33.74 7.25 6.68
CA VAL A 467 -34.58 6.13 7.09
C VAL A 467 -34.13 5.55 8.44
N VAL A 468 -32.80 5.45 8.66
CA VAL A 468 -32.24 4.97 9.93
C VAL A 468 -32.55 5.91 11.08
N GLY A 469 -32.48 7.23 10.86
CA GLY A 469 -32.86 8.26 11.82
C GLY A 469 -31.95 8.39 13.05
N ASP A 470 -30.75 7.78 13.02
CA ASP A 470 -29.79 7.92 14.11
C ASP A 470 -28.87 9.14 13.88
N SER A 471 -29.07 10.16 14.72
CA SER A 471 -28.31 11.41 14.66
C SER A 471 -26.83 11.31 15.09
N GLN A 472 -26.42 10.18 15.66
CA GLN A 472 -25.02 9.95 16.05
C GLN A 472 -24.16 9.47 14.88
N ILE A 473 -24.76 9.01 13.79
CA ILE A 473 -24.02 8.60 12.60
C ILE A 473 -23.45 9.83 11.90
N ASP A 474 -22.14 9.84 11.70
CA ASP A 474 -21.49 10.88 10.89
C ASP A 474 -21.89 10.75 9.42
N PRO A 475 -22.54 11.76 8.82
CA PRO A 475 -23.00 11.69 7.43
C PRO A 475 -21.86 11.51 6.42
N GLY A 476 -20.72 12.14 6.67
CA GLY A 476 -19.57 12.07 5.77
C GLY A 476 -18.90 10.70 5.80
N LEU A 477 -18.78 10.10 6.98
CA LEU A 477 -18.25 8.75 7.12
C LEU A 477 -19.20 7.71 6.56
N ASN A 478 -20.52 7.84 6.78
CA ASN A 478 -21.49 6.96 6.15
C ASN A 478 -21.42 7.02 4.63
N ALA A 479 -21.40 8.23 4.06
CA ALA A 479 -21.29 8.40 2.61
C ALA A 479 -20.00 7.79 2.06
N ARG A 480 -18.87 7.91 2.80
CA ARG A 480 -17.61 7.27 2.46
C ARG A 480 -17.71 5.74 2.49
N CYS A 481 -18.30 5.17 3.52
CA CYS A 481 -18.48 3.72 3.63
C CYS A 481 -19.34 3.15 2.49
N VAL A 482 -20.44 3.82 2.15
CA VAL A 482 -21.31 3.44 1.03
C VAL A 482 -20.56 3.56 -0.30
N SER A 483 -19.87 4.68 -0.53
CA SER A 483 -19.07 4.91 -1.73
C SER A 483 -17.97 3.84 -1.89
N GLN A 484 -17.19 3.60 -0.87
CA GLN A 484 -16.14 2.58 -0.93
C GLN A 484 -16.71 1.19 -1.19
N ALA A 485 -17.77 0.80 -0.48
CA ALA A 485 -18.37 -0.53 -0.67
C ALA A 485 -18.88 -0.73 -2.10
N LEU A 486 -19.58 0.26 -2.66
CA LEU A 486 -20.17 0.14 -3.99
C LEU A 486 -19.18 0.47 -5.11
N LEU A 487 -18.42 1.56 -5.01
CA LEU A 487 -17.61 2.05 -6.12
C LEU A 487 -16.22 1.43 -6.15
N CYS A 488 -15.52 1.35 -5.01
CA CYS A 488 -14.17 0.80 -5.02
C CYS A 488 -14.18 -0.74 -5.03
N PHE A 489 -15.00 -1.37 -4.18
CA PHE A 489 -14.97 -2.83 -4.05
C PHE A 489 -15.89 -3.55 -5.04
N TYR A 490 -17.19 -3.26 -5.01
CA TYR A 490 -18.13 -3.97 -5.87
C TYR A 490 -17.86 -3.69 -7.35
N THR A 491 -17.85 -2.41 -7.77
CA THR A 491 -17.62 -2.08 -9.19
C THR A 491 -16.17 -2.36 -9.61
N GLY A 492 -15.21 -2.20 -8.71
CA GLY A 492 -13.82 -2.59 -8.95
C GLY A 492 -13.72 -4.07 -9.31
N THR A 493 -14.29 -4.95 -8.49
CA THR A 493 -14.30 -6.40 -8.76
C THR A 493 -15.08 -6.74 -10.05
N LEU A 494 -16.22 -6.08 -10.28
CA LEU A 494 -17.03 -6.28 -11.50
C LEU A 494 -16.26 -5.93 -12.77
N MET A 495 -15.29 -5.04 -12.71
CA MET A 495 -14.48 -4.63 -13.87
C MET A 495 -13.25 -5.51 -14.12
N GLN A 496 -12.87 -6.41 -13.21
CA GLN A 496 -11.69 -7.27 -13.37
C GLN A 496 -11.76 -8.18 -14.63
N PRO A 497 -12.90 -8.80 -14.98
CA PRO A 497 -13.01 -9.54 -16.24
C PRO A 497 -12.77 -8.68 -17.49
N LEU A 498 -13.14 -7.40 -17.45
CA LEU A 498 -12.90 -6.48 -18.57
C LEU A 498 -11.40 -6.21 -18.72
N TYR A 499 -10.70 -5.98 -17.58
CA TYR A 499 -9.24 -5.82 -17.60
C TYR A 499 -8.55 -7.08 -18.14
N ALA A 500 -8.87 -8.25 -17.60
CA ALA A 500 -8.30 -9.51 -18.05
C ALA A 500 -8.57 -9.78 -19.54
N GLY A 501 -9.77 -9.45 -20.01
CA GLY A 501 -10.18 -9.56 -21.41
C GLY A 501 -9.33 -8.74 -22.37
N LEU A 502 -8.70 -7.63 -21.91
CA LEU A 502 -7.80 -6.83 -22.74
C LEU A 502 -6.54 -7.60 -23.19
N PHE A 503 -6.14 -8.62 -22.45
CA PHE A 503 -4.94 -9.42 -22.72
C PHE A 503 -5.26 -10.80 -23.31
N LYS A 504 -6.55 -11.11 -23.49
CA LYS A 504 -6.99 -12.39 -24.06
C LYS A 504 -6.56 -12.51 -25.52
N GLY A 505 -5.99 -13.65 -25.88
CA GLY A 505 -5.58 -13.97 -27.26
C GLY A 505 -4.23 -13.38 -27.67
N LEU A 506 -3.59 -12.55 -26.84
CA LEU A 506 -2.24 -12.05 -27.11
C LEU A 506 -1.21 -13.17 -26.99
N SER A 507 -0.18 -13.12 -27.83
CA SER A 507 1.04 -13.91 -27.65
C SER A 507 1.86 -13.39 -26.45
N GLU A 508 2.79 -14.20 -25.96
CA GLU A 508 3.73 -13.77 -24.90
C GLU A 508 4.58 -12.59 -25.38
N THR A 509 5.00 -12.55 -26.63
CA THR A 509 5.75 -11.42 -27.21
C THR A 509 4.95 -10.13 -27.21
N GLU A 510 3.65 -10.17 -27.54
CA GLU A 510 2.79 -8.99 -27.47
C GLU A 510 2.56 -8.54 -26.04
N MET A 511 2.34 -9.47 -25.10
CA MET A 511 2.21 -9.15 -23.67
C MET A 511 3.51 -8.54 -23.13
N ASP A 512 4.66 -9.12 -23.48
CA ASP A 512 5.97 -8.61 -23.07
C ASP A 512 6.20 -7.17 -23.57
N HIS A 513 5.90 -6.92 -24.85
CA HIS A 513 5.98 -5.57 -25.42
C HIS A 513 5.07 -4.58 -24.68
N ILE A 514 3.83 -4.96 -24.36
CA ILE A 514 2.90 -4.10 -23.63
C ILE A 514 3.43 -3.81 -22.21
N LEU A 515 3.90 -4.83 -21.49
CA LEU A 515 4.35 -4.71 -20.11
C LEU A 515 5.69 -3.99 -19.98
N SER A 516 6.53 -3.99 -21.03
CA SER A 516 7.77 -3.21 -21.09
C SER A 516 7.53 -1.70 -20.89
N SER A 517 6.28 -1.23 -21.07
CA SER A 517 5.87 0.15 -20.75
C SER A 517 6.17 0.57 -19.30
N PHE A 518 6.28 -0.39 -18.38
CA PHE A 518 6.66 -0.13 -16.98
C PHE A 518 8.17 0.03 -16.76
N SER A 519 9.01 -0.22 -17.77
CA SER A 519 10.45 -0.01 -17.67
C SER A 519 10.76 1.47 -17.41
N ALA A 520 11.69 1.77 -16.49
CA ALA A 520 12.10 3.15 -16.18
C ALA A 520 12.50 3.96 -17.43
N LYS A 521 13.08 3.28 -18.43
CA LYS A 521 13.52 3.91 -19.69
C LYS A 521 12.35 4.35 -20.58
N GLN A 522 11.17 3.78 -20.42
CA GLN A 522 9.96 4.12 -21.18
C GLN A 522 9.03 5.05 -20.42
N CYS A 523 9.24 5.19 -19.13
CA CYS A 523 8.48 6.11 -18.28
C CYS A 523 8.92 7.56 -18.46
N VAL A 524 8.03 8.49 -18.12
CA VAL A 524 8.27 9.93 -18.15
C VAL A 524 8.45 10.43 -16.71
N PRO A 525 9.54 11.13 -16.38
CA PRO A 525 9.70 11.73 -15.07
C PRO A 525 8.68 12.86 -14.82
N ASN A 526 8.07 12.86 -13.64
CA ASN A 526 7.39 14.05 -13.12
C ASN A 526 8.46 15.05 -12.65
N HIS A 527 8.94 15.89 -13.55
CA HIS A 527 10.06 16.80 -13.28
C HIS A 527 9.82 17.71 -12.07
N GLY A 528 8.58 18.20 -11.87
CA GLY A 528 8.24 19.01 -10.71
C GLY A 528 8.46 18.26 -9.40
N LEU A 529 7.91 17.06 -9.31
CA LEU A 529 8.06 16.19 -8.15
C LEU A 529 9.52 15.76 -7.92
N VAL A 530 10.19 15.30 -8.99
CA VAL A 530 11.60 14.88 -8.92
C VAL A 530 12.49 16.02 -8.42
N ASN A 531 12.27 17.26 -8.88
CA ASN A 531 13.04 18.42 -8.43
C ASN A 531 12.83 18.73 -6.94
N VAL A 532 11.58 18.71 -6.47
CA VAL A 532 11.27 18.91 -5.05
C VAL A 532 11.94 17.85 -4.20
N LEU A 533 11.80 16.57 -4.54
CA LEU A 533 12.37 15.47 -3.78
C LEU A 533 13.91 15.50 -3.79
N SER A 534 14.53 15.70 -4.95
CA SER A 534 15.98 15.73 -5.08
C SER A 534 16.63 16.87 -4.28
N LYS A 535 15.96 18.01 -4.14
CA LYS A 535 16.39 19.13 -3.28
C LYS A 535 16.70 18.70 -1.85
N TYR A 536 15.96 17.71 -1.34
CA TYR A 536 16.12 17.20 0.03
C TYR A 536 16.91 15.90 0.09
N MET A 537 16.71 15.00 -0.86
CA MET A 537 17.41 13.71 -0.91
C MET A 537 18.93 13.89 -1.03
N ALA A 538 19.38 14.89 -1.79
CA ALA A 538 20.80 15.18 -1.99
C ALA A 538 21.48 15.91 -0.80
N LYS A 539 20.74 16.32 0.24
CA LYS A 539 21.33 16.99 1.41
C LYS A 539 22.13 16.00 2.26
N PRO A 540 23.25 16.44 2.85
CA PRO A 540 23.94 15.63 3.86
C PRO A 540 23.02 15.29 5.03
N ALA A 541 23.41 14.27 5.82
CA ALA A 541 22.64 13.76 6.94
C ALA A 541 22.53 14.73 8.12
#